data_d71939d845dc5ee659e69d3d641902e2
#
_entry.id   d71939d845dc5ee659e69d3d641902e2
#
_cell.length_a   1.000
_cell.length_b   1.000
_cell.length_c   1.000
_cell.angle_alpha   90.00
_cell.angle_beta   90.00
_cell.angle_gamma   90.00
#
_symmetry.space_group_name_H-M   'P 1'
#
loop_
_entity.id
_entity.type
_entity.pdbx_description
1 polymer ?
#
loop_
_entity_poly.entity_id
_entity_poly.type
_entity_poly.pdbx_seq_one_letter_code
_entity_poly.pdbx_strand_id
1 'polypeptide(L)'
;MAHHMHNSKSTKNLAEWLSYIESLHPKSIAMGLDRVRQMIDRLELHPKFTIITVAGTNGKGSTCAMLEQIYTNADYQVGCYTSPHLLRYNERVRINKQEVSDDALCAAFEAVDAGRVDANGEVISLTYFEVGTLAAMWHFMQTGVDVAILEIGLGGRLDAVNAFEPNCSIVTSVDLDHQEFLGNTRESIGFEKAGVYRKSVPAICGDANPPLSLVTFAHEVKANFKRVHHDFDFSLDGVDSWQYSAGEVTYQLPIPALKGAYQLNNAACAVSAVDSLQSRLPVTSAHIESAMRQVSLAGRFQTASTSPHVILDVAHNPHAARALAVNLNASRTPQGQTVAVFAMLADKDIQGVVQAVKDEIDLWYIAGIDNVRGASAEELAAIVSEIAPHAKFKTFQNANIAYQQACIDVGENDKILVFGSFYTVASVMQSF
;
A
#
# COMPACT_ATOMS: atom_id res chain seq x y z
N MET A 1 24.67 10.59 -29.59
CA MET A 1 25.81 11.16 -28.82
C MET A 1 25.68 10.65 -27.41
N ALA A 2 26.61 9.83 -26.94
CA ALA A 2 26.56 9.26 -25.59
C ALA A 2 26.85 10.37 -24.58
N HIS A 3 25.85 10.70 -23.73
CA HIS A 3 26.09 11.54 -22.56
C HIS A 3 26.93 10.75 -21.56
N HIS A 4 28.18 11.18 -21.40
CA HIS A 4 29.01 10.73 -20.29
C HIS A 4 28.33 11.15 -19.00
N MET A 5 27.82 10.17 -18.24
CA MET A 5 27.39 10.36 -16.87
C MET A 5 28.59 10.82 -16.02
N HIS A 6 28.58 12.06 -15.58
CA HIS A 6 29.43 12.51 -14.48
C HIS A 6 28.88 11.84 -13.21
N ASN A 7 29.60 10.85 -12.73
CA ASN A 7 29.39 10.20 -11.45
C ASN A 7 29.93 11.10 -10.33
N SER A 8 29.32 12.30 -10.14
CA SER A 8 29.55 13.08 -8.93
C SER A 8 28.76 12.39 -7.82
N LYS A 9 29.45 11.78 -6.84
CA LYS A 9 28.79 11.30 -5.62
C LYS A 9 28.03 12.45 -5.00
N SER A 10 26.74 12.27 -4.73
CA SER A 10 25.93 13.22 -3.97
C SER A 10 26.68 13.61 -2.69
N THR A 11 26.65 14.88 -2.34
CA THR A 11 27.27 15.39 -1.11
C THR A 11 26.50 15.01 0.14
N LYS A 12 25.20 14.62 0.00
CA LYS A 12 24.32 14.18 1.09
C LYS A 12 24.14 12.66 1.04
N ASN A 13 24.16 12.00 2.20
CA ASN A 13 23.71 10.62 2.32
C ASN A 13 22.16 10.52 2.33
N LEU A 14 21.61 9.31 2.28
CA LEU A 14 20.15 9.12 2.20
C LEU A 14 19.40 9.76 3.39
N ALA A 15 19.91 9.64 4.62
CA ALA A 15 19.25 10.20 5.80
C ALA A 15 19.24 11.75 5.75
N GLU A 16 20.32 12.35 5.29
CA GLU A 16 20.42 13.80 5.08
C GLU A 16 19.47 14.27 3.97
N TRP A 17 19.34 13.49 2.88
CA TRP A 17 18.35 13.76 1.84
C TRP A 17 16.92 13.70 2.37
N LEU A 18 16.56 12.65 3.10
CA LEU A 18 15.21 12.48 3.65
C LEU A 18 14.84 13.65 4.58
N SER A 19 15.74 14.05 5.47
CA SER A 19 15.54 15.21 6.34
C SER A 19 15.40 16.51 5.55
N TYR A 20 16.19 16.69 4.50
CA TYR A 20 16.14 17.86 3.64
C TYR A 20 14.81 17.96 2.88
N ILE A 21 14.39 16.88 2.19
CA ILE A 21 13.14 16.90 1.40
C ILE A 21 11.90 17.06 2.27
N GLU A 22 11.93 16.59 3.53
CA GLU A 22 10.85 16.81 4.50
C GLU A 22 10.69 18.30 4.85
N SER A 23 11.78 19.06 4.83
CA SER A 23 11.78 20.50 5.14
C SER A 23 11.37 21.41 3.96
N LEU A 24 11.27 20.89 2.72
CA LEU A 24 11.08 21.69 1.51
C LEU A 24 9.70 22.34 1.39
N HIS A 25 8.70 21.80 2.07
CA HIS A 25 7.33 22.31 2.03
C HIS A 25 6.78 22.47 3.46
N PRO A 26 6.09 23.60 3.78
CA PRO A 26 5.56 23.84 5.12
C PRO A 26 4.42 22.87 5.54
N LYS A 27 3.80 22.22 4.55
CA LYS A 27 2.75 21.22 4.77
C LYS A 27 3.24 19.85 4.38
N SER A 28 3.03 18.85 5.22
CA SER A 28 3.32 17.44 4.90
C SER A 28 2.46 16.90 3.75
N ILE A 29 1.22 17.39 3.64
CA ILE A 29 0.26 17.05 2.58
C ILE A 29 -0.24 18.35 1.92
N ALA A 30 -0.04 18.48 0.63
CA ALA A 30 -0.54 19.59 -0.19
C ALA A 30 -1.07 19.05 -1.52
N MET A 31 -2.39 18.88 -1.59
CA MET A 31 -3.09 18.34 -2.77
C MET A 31 -2.95 19.27 -3.98
N GLY A 32 -2.74 18.68 -5.16
CA GLY A 32 -2.66 19.41 -6.43
C GLY A 32 -1.58 18.85 -7.34
N LEU A 33 -1.74 19.02 -8.65
CA LEU A 33 -0.84 18.44 -9.66
C LEU A 33 0.10 19.46 -10.33
N ASP A 34 -0.15 20.75 -10.14
CA ASP A 34 0.55 21.79 -10.90
C ASP A 34 2.07 21.81 -10.65
N ARG A 35 2.48 21.65 -9.39
CA ARG A 35 3.91 21.58 -9.03
C ARG A 35 4.59 20.36 -9.66
N VAL A 36 3.95 19.19 -9.57
CA VAL A 36 4.49 17.96 -10.14
C VAL A 36 4.54 18.02 -11.65
N ARG A 37 3.51 18.56 -12.32
CA ARG A 37 3.50 18.77 -13.79
C ARG A 37 4.61 19.68 -14.26
N GLN A 38 4.82 20.82 -13.58
CA GLN A 38 5.95 21.70 -13.87
C GLN A 38 7.30 20.97 -13.74
N MET A 39 7.44 20.12 -12.72
CA MET A 39 8.65 19.31 -12.53
C MET A 39 8.80 18.23 -13.61
N ILE A 40 7.72 17.58 -14.04
CA ILE A 40 7.72 16.63 -15.16
C ILE A 40 8.27 17.29 -16.41
N ASP A 41 7.81 18.51 -16.72
CA ASP A 41 8.30 19.27 -17.88
C ASP A 41 9.77 19.67 -17.72
N ARG A 42 10.18 20.18 -16.54
CA ARG A 42 11.58 20.59 -16.28
C ARG A 42 12.57 19.42 -16.31
N LEU A 43 12.15 18.24 -15.85
CA LEU A 43 12.98 17.04 -15.80
C LEU A 43 12.81 16.13 -17.04
N GLU A 44 11.98 16.55 -18.00
CA GLU A 44 11.65 15.78 -19.21
C GLU A 44 11.16 14.34 -18.89
N LEU A 45 10.34 14.18 -17.82
CA LEU A 45 9.85 12.88 -17.38
C LEU A 45 8.67 12.43 -18.23
N HIS A 46 8.94 12.02 -19.47
CA HIS A 46 7.97 11.50 -20.44
C HIS A 46 8.15 10.00 -20.66
N PRO A 47 7.67 9.13 -19.73
CA PRO A 47 7.90 7.70 -19.79
C PRO A 47 7.23 7.08 -21.01
N LYS A 48 7.93 6.13 -21.66
CA LYS A 48 7.43 5.33 -22.78
C LYS A 48 7.01 3.93 -22.36
N PHE A 49 7.36 3.53 -21.14
CA PHE A 49 6.95 2.25 -20.56
C PHE A 49 5.49 2.25 -20.15
N THR A 50 4.95 1.06 -19.91
CA THR A 50 3.57 0.92 -19.43
C THR A 50 3.45 1.37 -17.97
N ILE A 51 2.41 2.14 -17.65
CA ILE A 51 2.10 2.58 -16.28
C ILE A 51 0.80 1.93 -15.81
N ILE A 52 0.85 1.29 -14.65
CA ILE A 52 -0.32 0.76 -13.93
C ILE A 52 -0.46 1.55 -12.63
N THR A 53 -1.54 2.31 -12.50
CA THR A 53 -1.82 3.10 -11.29
C THR A 53 -2.79 2.35 -10.39
N VAL A 54 -2.44 2.21 -9.11
CA VAL A 54 -3.24 1.49 -8.12
C VAL A 54 -3.69 2.42 -7.00
N ALA A 55 -4.99 2.70 -6.95
CA ALA A 55 -5.68 3.45 -5.93
C ALA A 55 -6.58 2.54 -5.08
N GLY A 56 -7.13 3.07 -3.99
CA GLY A 56 -8.06 2.37 -3.10
C GLY A 56 -7.88 2.79 -1.64
N THR A 57 -8.81 2.43 -0.80
CA THR A 57 -8.65 2.60 0.65
C THR A 57 -7.68 1.56 1.18
N ASN A 58 -7.99 0.29 1.00
CA ASN A 58 -7.14 -0.84 1.39
C ASN A 58 -6.83 -1.73 0.17
N GLY A 59 -5.83 -2.60 0.27
CA GLY A 59 -5.47 -3.55 -0.79
C GLY A 59 -4.49 -3.04 -1.85
N LYS A 60 -4.20 -1.73 -1.91
CA LYS A 60 -3.27 -1.13 -2.88
C LYS A 60 -1.93 -1.85 -2.94
N GLY A 61 -1.20 -1.87 -1.83
CA GLY A 61 0.13 -2.50 -1.76
C GLY A 61 0.11 -4.00 -2.09
N SER A 62 -0.93 -4.75 -1.67
CA SER A 62 -1.10 -6.17 -2.03
C SER A 62 -1.29 -6.35 -3.54
N THR A 63 -2.12 -5.51 -4.16
CA THR A 63 -2.33 -5.53 -5.62
C THR A 63 -1.04 -5.15 -6.37
N CYS A 64 -0.31 -4.13 -5.88
CA CYS A 64 1.00 -3.77 -6.43
C CYS A 64 1.99 -4.94 -6.35
N ALA A 65 2.08 -5.62 -5.20
CA ALA A 65 2.97 -6.77 -5.01
C ALA A 65 2.63 -7.95 -5.93
N MET A 66 1.33 -8.21 -6.15
CA MET A 66 0.87 -9.25 -7.08
C MET A 66 1.23 -8.90 -8.52
N LEU A 67 0.98 -7.67 -8.96
CA LEU A 67 1.37 -7.20 -10.30
C LEU A 67 2.88 -7.24 -10.51
N GLU A 68 3.65 -6.74 -9.53
CA GLU A 68 5.12 -6.77 -9.55
C GLU A 68 5.63 -8.20 -9.70
N GLN A 69 5.06 -9.15 -8.93
CA GLN A 69 5.43 -10.56 -9.02
C GLN A 69 5.07 -11.17 -10.38
N ILE A 70 3.87 -10.89 -10.93
CA ILE A 70 3.41 -11.43 -12.21
C ILE A 70 4.32 -10.98 -13.34
N TYR A 71 4.58 -9.67 -13.46
CA TYR A 71 5.41 -9.14 -14.53
C TYR A 71 6.89 -9.50 -14.37
N THR A 72 7.41 -9.59 -13.14
CA THR A 72 8.78 -10.10 -12.91
C THR A 72 8.93 -11.57 -13.32
N ASN A 73 7.91 -12.41 -13.05
CA ASN A 73 7.92 -13.82 -13.49
C ASN A 73 7.81 -13.96 -15.02
N ALA A 74 7.29 -12.94 -15.70
CA ALA A 74 7.22 -12.88 -17.17
C ALA A 74 8.44 -12.17 -17.79
N ASP A 75 9.54 -12.04 -17.03
CA ASP A 75 10.84 -11.49 -17.43
C ASP A 75 10.81 -10.01 -17.87
N TYR A 76 9.79 -9.24 -17.46
CA TYR A 76 9.81 -7.79 -17.66
C TYR A 76 10.68 -7.09 -16.61
N GLN A 77 11.27 -5.96 -17.02
CA GLN A 77 11.89 -5.01 -16.09
C GLN A 77 10.79 -4.20 -15.40
N VAL A 78 10.54 -4.48 -14.12
CA VAL A 78 9.42 -3.93 -13.36
C VAL A 78 9.89 -2.87 -12.39
N GLY A 79 9.43 -1.63 -12.55
CA GLY A 79 9.52 -0.61 -11.52
C GLY A 79 8.27 -0.66 -10.63
N CYS A 80 8.44 -0.61 -9.31
CA CYS A 80 7.32 -0.54 -8.37
C CYS A 80 7.55 0.58 -7.36
N TYR A 81 6.57 1.51 -7.26
CA TYR A 81 6.56 2.59 -6.28
C TYR A 81 5.38 2.43 -5.34
N THR A 82 5.66 2.27 -4.05
CA THR A 82 4.66 2.02 -3.00
C THR A 82 4.87 2.90 -1.77
N SER A 83 3.82 3.11 -0.97
CA SER A 83 3.91 3.88 0.28
C SER A 83 2.83 3.47 1.30
N PRO A 84 3.11 3.67 2.60
CA PRO A 84 4.40 4.02 3.20
C PRO A 84 5.36 2.83 3.25
N HIS A 85 6.61 3.04 3.68
CA HIS A 85 7.55 1.98 4.02
C HIS A 85 7.39 1.50 5.47
N LEU A 86 7.94 0.34 5.81
CA LEU A 86 8.01 -0.17 7.16
C LEU A 86 9.32 0.22 7.86
N LEU A 87 10.46 -0.20 7.34
CA LEU A 87 11.76 -0.02 7.98
C LEU A 87 12.65 1.00 7.27
N ARG A 88 12.68 0.97 5.92
CA ARG A 88 13.61 1.77 5.12
C ARG A 88 12.89 2.46 3.97
N TYR A 89 13.32 3.69 3.67
CA TYR A 89 12.75 4.43 2.54
C TYR A 89 12.86 3.68 1.21
N ASN A 90 13.93 2.91 1.04
CA ASN A 90 14.23 2.12 -0.17
C ASN A 90 13.08 1.15 -0.54
N GLU A 91 12.33 0.64 0.44
CA GLU A 91 11.14 -0.20 0.22
C GLU A 91 10.12 0.45 -0.72
N ARG A 92 10.10 1.80 -0.78
CA ARG A 92 9.16 2.56 -1.63
C ARG A 92 9.48 2.44 -3.11
N VAL A 93 10.75 2.22 -3.47
CA VAL A 93 11.18 2.20 -4.87
C VAL A 93 11.93 0.89 -5.13
N ARG A 94 11.35 0.05 -5.95
CA ARG A 94 11.93 -1.27 -6.27
C ARG A 94 12.07 -1.47 -7.77
N ILE A 95 13.09 -2.22 -8.17
CA ILE A 95 13.24 -2.78 -9.52
C ILE A 95 13.26 -4.30 -9.37
N ASN A 96 12.35 -5.00 -10.06
CA ASN A 96 12.23 -6.47 -10.01
C ASN A 96 12.23 -7.01 -8.57
N LYS A 97 11.43 -6.39 -7.69
CA LYS A 97 11.28 -6.72 -6.26
C LYS A 97 12.51 -6.41 -5.39
N GLN A 98 13.58 -5.88 -5.95
CA GLN A 98 14.76 -5.47 -5.19
C GLN A 98 14.66 -3.98 -4.86
N GLU A 99 14.86 -3.62 -3.61
CA GLU A 99 14.97 -2.23 -3.18
C GLU A 99 16.13 -1.55 -3.90
N VAL A 100 15.91 -0.33 -4.36
CA VAL A 100 16.99 0.47 -4.95
C VAL A 100 18.01 0.87 -3.88
N SER A 101 19.27 1.01 -4.27
CA SER A 101 20.34 1.39 -3.34
C SER A 101 20.19 2.82 -2.83
N ASP A 102 20.84 3.12 -1.70
CA ASP A 102 20.91 4.48 -1.15
C ASP A 102 21.51 5.45 -2.18
N ASP A 103 22.58 5.05 -2.89
CA ASP A 103 23.23 5.87 -3.92
C ASP A 103 22.27 6.18 -5.08
N ALA A 104 21.45 5.22 -5.51
CA ALA A 104 20.48 5.43 -6.58
C ALA A 104 19.36 6.40 -6.15
N LEU A 105 18.88 6.30 -4.91
CA LEU A 105 17.91 7.26 -4.36
C LEU A 105 18.52 8.65 -4.21
N CYS A 106 19.75 8.76 -3.70
CA CYS A 106 20.45 10.04 -3.58
C CYS A 106 20.60 10.71 -4.94
N ALA A 107 20.99 9.97 -5.98
CA ALA A 107 21.11 10.51 -7.33
C ALA A 107 19.75 10.98 -7.89
N ALA A 108 18.66 10.24 -7.60
CA ALA A 108 17.32 10.62 -8.01
C ALA A 108 16.84 11.89 -7.27
N PHE A 109 17.09 12.00 -5.97
CA PHE A 109 16.76 13.21 -5.19
C PHE A 109 17.56 14.41 -5.65
N GLU A 110 18.86 14.25 -5.96
CA GLU A 110 19.71 15.30 -6.50
C GLU A 110 19.19 15.82 -7.85
N ALA A 111 18.77 14.92 -8.75
CA ALA A 111 18.18 15.29 -10.03
C ALA A 111 16.87 16.09 -9.84
N VAL A 112 15.98 15.63 -8.93
CA VAL A 112 14.73 16.34 -8.64
C VAL A 112 15.00 17.68 -8.01
N ASP A 113 15.92 17.80 -7.06
CA ASP A 113 16.25 19.05 -6.38
C ASP A 113 16.85 20.08 -7.35
N ALA A 114 17.74 19.63 -8.25
CA ALA A 114 18.31 20.47 -9.30
C ALA A 114 17.23 21.03 -10.25
N GLY A 115 16.21 20.25 -10.60
CA GLY A 115 15.10 20.68 -11.44
C GLY A 115 14.11 21.66 -10.77
N ARG A 116 14.15 21.79 -9.44
CA ARG A 116 13.26 22.72 -8.71
C ARG A 116 13.56 24.20 -8.96
N VAL A 117 14.78 24.51 -9.32
CA VAL A 117 15.22 25.89 -9.57
C VAL A 117 15.33 26.12 -11.08
N ASP A 118 14.60 27.09 -11.61
CA ASP A 118 14.70 27.44 -13.03
C ASP A 118 15.85 28.44 -13.31
N ALA A 119 16.04 28.78 -14.59
CA ALA A 119 17.06 29.71 -15.04
C ALA A 119 16.91 31.15 -14.47
N ASN A 120 15.73 31.51 -13.97
CA ASN A 120 15.41 32.80 -13.37
C ASN A 120 15.55 32.78 -11.83
N GLY A 121 15.85 31.60 -11.25
CA GLY A 121 15.94 31.41 -9.80
C GLY A 121 14.58 31.18 -9.13
N GLU A 122 13.52 30.92 -9.88
CA GLU A 122 12.20 30.51 -9.32
C GLU A 122 12.26 29.09 -8.81
N VAL A 123 11.84 28.90 -7.54
CA VAL A 123 11.93 27.61 -6.82
C VAL A 123 10.55 27.01 -6.67
N ILE A 124 10.38 25.75 -7.12
CA ILE A 124 9.17 24.97 -6.83
C ILE A 124 9.31 24.32 -5.46
N SER A 125 8.37 24.63 -4.54
CA SER A 125 8.27 24.00 -3.23
C SER A 125 7.51 22.69 -3.35
N LEU A 126 8.20 21.55 -3.20
CA LEU A 126 7.64 20.22 -3.30
C LEU A 126 7.44 19.58 -1.92
N THR A 127 6.35 18.84 -1.74
CA THR A 127 6.15 17.98 -0.57
C THR A 127 7.07 16.77 -0.62
N TYR A 128 7.30 16.14 0.53
CA TYR A 128 8.05 14.88 0.64
C TYR A 128 7.57 13.80 -0.34
N PHE A 129 6.24 13.65 -0.48
CA PHE A 129 5.66 12.65 -1.38
C PHE A 129 5.83 13.03 -2.87
N GLU A 130 5.72 14.31 -3.22
CA GLU A 130 5.95 14.79 -4.58
C GLU A 130 7.41 14.56 -5.02
N VAL A 131 8.38 14.84 -4.13
CA VAL A 131 9.80 14.56 -4.40
C VAL A 131 10.01 13.06 -4.60
N GLY A 132 9.45 12.22 -3.71
CA GLY A 132 9.57 10.76 -3.80
C GLY A 132 8.98 10.19 -5.09
N THR A 133 7.82 10.68 -5.52
CA THR A 133 7.16 10.27 -6.77
C THR A 133 8.01 10.62 -8.00
N LEU A 134 8.51 11.86 -8.06
CA LEU A 134 9.37 12.32 -9.15
C LEU A 134 10.69 11.56 -9.20
N ALA A 135 11.32 11.32 -8.03
CA ALA A 135 12.57 10.57 -7.91
C ALA A 135 12.38 9.10 -8.37
N ALA A 136 11.29 8.45 -7.97
CA ALA A 136 10.98 7.10 -8.42
C ALA A 136 10.82 7.03 -9.96
N MET A 137 10.06 7.96 -10.54
CA MET A 137 9.85 8.00 -11.99
C MET A 137 11.13 8.34 -12.75
N TRP A 138 11.94 9.27 -12.23
CA TRP A 138 13.26 9.55 -12.80
C TRP A 138 14.13 8.30 -12.81
N HIS A 139 14.20 7.59 -11.69
CA HIS A 139 15.00 6.35 -11.58
C HIS A 139 14.49 5.25 -12.53
N PHE A 140 13.16 5.06 -12.65
CA PHE A 140 12.60 4.09 -13.60
C PHE A 140 12.93 4.41 -15.04
N MET A 141 12.96 5.68 -15.43
CA MET A 141 13.38 6.11 -16.76
C MET A 141 14.89 5.84 -16.99
N GLN A 142 15.75 6.11 -15.99
CA GLN A 142 17.19 5.83 -16.11
C GLN A 142 17.48 4.32 -16.19
N THR A 143 16.69 3.50 -15.49
CA THR A 143 16.84 2.04 -15.49
C THR A 143 16.25 1.40 -16.75
N GLY A 144 15.34 2.08 -17.44
CA GLY A 144 14.67 1.56 -18.64
C GLY A 144 13.71 0.42 -18.35
N VAL A 145 12.80 0.62 -17.39
CA VAL A 145 11.77 -0.37 -17.07
C VAL A 145 10.80 -0.58 -18.23
N ASP A 146 10.18 -1.76 -18.32
CA ASP A 146 9.12 -2.08 -19.28
C ASP A 146 7.73 -1.67 -18.75
N VAL A 147 7.57 -1.79 -17.43
CA VAL A 147 6.33 -1.46 -16.72
C VAL A 147 6.64 -0.82 -15.36
N ALA A 148 5.90 0.25 -15.05
CA ALA A 148 5.90 0.86 -13.72
C ALA A 148 4.55 0.64 -13.04
N ILE A 149 4.56 0.12 -11.82
CA ILE A 149 3.40 -0.08 -10.96
C ILE A 149 3.47 1.00 -9.88
N LEU A 150 2.49 1.90 -9.88
CA LEU A 150 2.49 3.10 -9.06
C LEU A 150 1.32 3.09 -8.07
N GLU A 151 1.62 3.04 -6.79
CA GLU A 151 0.62 3.16 -5.72
C GLU A 151 0.28 4.61 -5.45
N ILE A 152 -1.00 4.96 -5.44
CA ILE A 152 -1.52 6.25 -4.99
C ILE A 152 -1.30 6.37 -3.48
N GLY A 153 -0.71 7.48 -3.05
CA GLY A 153 -0.50 7.77 -1.63
C GLY A 153 -1.78 8.19 -0.93
N LEU A 154 -2.53 9.14 -1.51
CA LEU A 154 -3.74 9.70 -0.90
C LEU A 154 -4.80 10.06 -1.95
N GLY A 155 -6.01 9.53 -1.78
CA GLY A 155 -7.12 9.82 -2.68
C GLY A 155 -6.93 9.20 -4.06
N GLY A 156 -6.58 10.01 -5.02
CA GLY A 156 -6.30 9.65 -6.41
C GLY A 156 -6.20 10.88 -7.30
N ARG A 157 -7.28 11.64 -7.46
CA ARG A 157 -7.42 12.75 -8.41
C ARG A 157 -6.30 13.80 -8.34
N LEU A 158 -5.89 14.18 -7.14
CA LEU A 158 -4.89 15.22 -6.87
C LEU A 158 -3.58 14.67 -6.27
N ASP A 159 -3.39 13.35 -6.30
CA ASP A 159 -2.18 12.71 -5.84
C ASP A 159 -1.04 12.88 -6.87
N ALA A 160 0.19 13.05 -6.40
CA ALA A 160 1.37 13.29 -7.26
C ALA A 160 1.56 12.19 -8.32
N VAL A 161 1.30 10.93 -7.99
CA VAL A 161 1.35 9.79 -8.92
C VAL A 161 0.41 10.00 -10.11
N ASN A 162 -0.75 10.61 -9.89
CA ASN A 162 -1.77 10.84 -10.92
C ASN A 162 -1.39 11.92 -11.94
N ALA A 163 -0.24 12.57 -11.78
CA ALA A 163 0.33 13.45 -12.81
C ALA A 163 0.90 12.67 -14.02
N PHE A 164 1.15 11.37 -13.86
CA PHE A 164 1.59 10.47 -14.93
C PHE A 164 0.39 9.73 -15.51
N GLU A 165 0.33 9.66 -16.86
CA GLU A 165 -0.81 9.06 -17.56
C GLU A 165 -0.73 7.51 -17.52
N PRO A 166 -1.73 6.83 -16.91
CA PRO A 166 -1.75 5.38 -16.82
C PRO A 166 -2.19 4.70 -18.13
N ASN A 167 -1.71 3.47 -18.32
CA ASN A 167 -2.20 2.54 -19.33
C ASN A 167 -3.25 1.56 -18.78
N CYS A 168 -3.33 1.45 -17.45
CA CYS A 168 -4.38 0.77 -16.69
C CYS A 168 -4.47 1.40 -15.30
N SER A 169 -5.68 1.56 -14.78
CA SER A 169 -5.92 2.07 -13.43
C SER A 169 -6.79 1.12 -12.63
N ILE A 170 -6.46 0.96 -11.35
CA ILE A 170 -7.19 0.09 -10.43
C ILE A 170 -7.65 0.91 -9.22
N VAL A 171 -8.91 0.75 -8.81
CA VAL A 171 -9.40 1.14 -7.48
C VAL A 171 -9.80 -0.14 -6.75
N THR A 172 -9.01 -0.52 -5.74
CA THR A 172 -9.16 -1.81 -5.05
C THR A 172 -10.38 -1.87 -4.14
N SER A 173 -10.64 -0.80 -3.40
CA SER A 173 -11.78 -0.67 -2.48
C SER A 173 -12.03 0.80 -2.15
N VAL A 174 -13.26 1.13 -1.71
CA VAL A 174 -13.62 2.47 -1.22
C VAL A 174 -14.27 2.33 0.16
N ASP A 175 -13.62 2.89 1.18
CA ASP A 175 -14.20 3.01 2.53
C ASP A 175 -13.68 4.26 3.22
N LEU A 176 -14.17 4.58 4.40
CA LEU A 176 -13.81 5.76 5.16
C LEU A 176 -12.36 5.67 5.65
N ASP A 177 -11.54 6.60 5.21
CA ASP A 177 -10.18 6.86 5.68
C ASP A 177 -9.77 8.26 5.22
N HIS A 178 -8.81 8.91 5.91
CA HIS A 178 -8.31 10.25 5.57
C HIS A 178 -9.42 11.30 5.37
N GLN A 179 -10.44 11.29 6.24
CA GLN A 179 -11.67 12.06 6.07
C GLN A 179 -11.43 13.57 6.02
N GLU A 180 -10.38 14.09 6.67
CA GLU A 180 -10.01 15.51 6.63
C GLU A 180 -9.60 15.99 5.23
N PHE A 181 -9.12 15.08 4.35
CA PHE A 181 -8.69 15.40 2.98
C PHE A 181 -9.69 14.96 1.91
N LEU A 182 -10.37 13.82 2.12
CA LEU A 182 -11.19 13.16 1.10
C LEU A 182 -12.69 13.31 1.35
N GLY A 183 -13.06 13.92 2.49
CA GLY A 183 -14.45 14.01 2.92
C GLY A 183 -14.89 12.81 3.76
N ASN A 184 -16.09 12.91 4.33
CA ASN A 184 -16.61 12.02 5.36
C ASN A 184 -17.65 11.00 4.85
N THR A 185 -17.73 10.81 3.53
CA THR A 185 -18.64 9.85 2.90
C THR A 185 -17.92 8.97 1.89
N ARG A 186 -18.40 7.74 1.68
CA ARG A 186 -17.89 6.87 0.62
C ARG A 186 -18.03 7.51 -0.76
N GLU A 187 -19.05 8.35 -0.98
CA GLU A 187 -19.25 9.07 -2.25
C GLU A 187 -18.14 10.09 -2.50
N SER A 188 -17.79 10.93 -1.51
CA SER A 188 -16.68 11.88 -1.67
C SER A 188 -15.34 11.18 -1.90
N ILE A 189 -15.06 10.12 -1.14
CA ILE A 189 -13.85 9.33 -1.27
C ILE A 189 -13.80 8.59 -2.61
N GLY A 190 -14.94 8.06 -3.06
CA GLY A 190 -15.08 7.39 -4.36
C GLY A 190 -14.78 8.32 -5.54
N PHE A 191 -15.28 9.54 -5.49
CA PHE A 191 -14.99 10.57 -6.49
C PHE A 191 -13.49 10.87 -6.57
N GLU A 192 -12.83 11.09 -5.44
CA GLU A 192 -11.38 11.35 -5.40
C GLU A 192 -10.56 10.18 -5.95
N LYS A 193 -10.95 8.93 -5.61
CA LYS A 193 -10.25 7.73 -6.12
C LYS A 193 -10.50 7.50 -7.61
N ALA A 194 -11.72 7.74 -8.09
CA ALA A 194 -12.08 7.60 -9.51
C ALA A 194 -11.25 8.53 -10.42
N GLY A 195 -10.70 9.61 -9.87
CA GLY A 195 -9.85 10.56 -10.61
C GLY A 195 -8.57 9.98 -11.23
N VAL A 196 -8.26 8.70 -10.98
CA VAL A 196 -7.17 7.97 -11.68
C VAL A 196 -7.63 7.38 -13.02
N TYR A 197 -8.94 7.32 -13.29
CA TYR A 197 -9.47 6.75 -14.53
C TYR A 197 -9.30 7.71 -15.71
N ARG A 198 -9.08 7.15 -16.89
CA ARG A 198 -8.83 7.89 -18.13
C ARG A 198 -9.71 7.37 -19.27
N LYS A 199 -9.98 8.24 -20.23
CA LYS A 199 -10.74 7.90 -21.43
C LYS A 199 -10.09 6.73 -22.19
N SER A 200 -10.89 5.72 -22.50
CA SER A 200 -10.50 4.53 -23.28
C SER A 200 -9.35 3.70 -22.67
N VAL A 201 -9.02 3.93 -21.39
CA VAL A 201 -8.03 3.18 -20.64
C VAL A 201 -8.75 2.16 -19.74
N PRO A 202 -8.24 0.91 -19.58
CA PRO A 202 -8.77 -0.04 -18.64
C PRO A 202 -8.83 0.53 -17.22
N ALA A 203 -10.03 0.48 -16.63
CA ALA A 203 -10.35 1.04 -15.32
C ALA A 203 -10.99 -0.07 -14.46
N ILE A 204 -10.19 -0.67 -13.59
CA ILE A 204 -10.61 -1.81 -12.77
C ILE A 204 -11.16 -1.31 -11.45
N CYS A 205 -12.33 -1.81 -11.04
CA CYS A 205 -12.93 -1.55 -9.74
C CYS A 205 -13.11 -2.86 -8.97
N GLY A 206 -12.38 -3.00 -7.86
CA GLY A 206 -12.46 -4.14 -6.95
C GLY A 206 -13.45 -3.96 -5.81
N ASP A 207 -14.18 -2.84 -5.75
CA ASP A 207 -15.23 -2.63 -4.76
C ASP A 207 -16.51 -3.34 -5.22
N ALA A 208 -16.99 -4.30 -4.44
CA ALA A 208 -18.20 -5.05 -4.75
C ALA A 208 -19.48 -4.18 -4.75
N ASN A 209 -19.45 -3.07 -4.00
CA ASN A 209 -20.54 -2.10 -3.94
C ASN A 209 -19.98 -0.68 -4.10
N PRO A 210 -19.46 -0.32 -5.30
CA PRO A 210 -18.78 0.96 -5.50
C PRO A 210 -19.73 2.14 -5.31
N PRO A 211 -19.23 3.28 -4.74
CA PRO A 211 -20.00 4.51 -4.69
C PRO A 211 -20.49 4.96 -6.07
N LEU A 212 -21.67 5.53 -6.12
CA LEU A 212 -22.24 6.01 -7.38
C LEU A 212 -21.35 7.07 -8.04
N SER A 213 -20.72 7.91 -7.27
CA SER A 213 -19.76 8.92 -7.75
C SER A 213 -18.59 8.31 -8.54
N LEU A 214 -18.05 7.17 -8.08
CA LEU A 214 -16.98 6.45 -8.79
C LEU A 214 -17.48 5.90 -10.13
N VAL A 215 -18.65 5.25 -10.12
CA VAL A 215 -19.26 4.67 -11.33
C VAL A 215 -19.59 5.76 -12.34
N THR A 216 -20.20 6.84 -11.88
CA THR A 216 -20.56 7.99 -12.72
C THR A 216 -19.32 8.61 -13.35
N PHE A 217 -18.28 8.87 -12.57
CA PHE A 217 -17.01 9.42 -13.08
C PHE A 217 -16.39 8.52 -14.16
N ALA A 218 -16.35 7.20 -13.94
CA ALA A 218 -15.80 6.25 -14.92
C ALA A 218 -16.56 6.31 -16.26
N HIS A 219 -17.89 6.46 -16.24
CA HIS A 219 -18.73 6.60 -17.42
C HIS A 219 -18.57 7.97 -18.09
N GLU A 220 -18.51 9.06 -17.32
CA GLU A 220 -18.32 10.43 -17.84
C GLU A 220 -17.00 10.59 -18.59
N VAL A 221 -15.91 10.05 -18.04
CA VAL A 221 -14.60 10.06 -18.71
C VAL A 221 -14.50 9.01 -19.82
N LYS A 222 -15.52 8.15 -19.97
CA LYS A 222 -15.56 7.05 -20.97
C LYS A 222 -14.37 6.10 -20.82
N ALA A 223 -14.06 5.70 -19.59
CA ALA A 223 -13.08 4.67 -19.31
C ALA A 223 -13.56 3.29 -19.78
N ASN A 224 -12.63 2.36 -20.04
CA ASN A 224 -12.97 0.96 -20.24
C ASN A 224 -13.20 0.32 -18.86
N PHE A 225 -14.37 0.60 -18.27
CA PHE A 225 -14.68 0.30 -16.89
C PHE A 225 -15.06 -1.17 -16.68
N LYS A 226 -14.38 -1.84 -15.74
CA LYS A 226 -14.61 -3.23 -15.35
C LYS A 226 -14.80 -3.33 -13.85
N ARG A 227 -15.90 -3.90 -13.38
CA ARG A 227 -16.24 -4.08 -11.97
C ARG A 227 -16.19 -5.55 -11.58
N VAL A 228 -15.70 -5.81 -10.38
CA VAL A 228 -15.80 -7.12 -9.74
C VAL A 228 -17.28 -7.53 -9.59
N HIS A 229 -17.57 -8.82 -9.72
CA HIS A 229 -18.91 -9.44 -9.70
C HIS A 229 -19.87 -8.93 -10.79
N HIS A 230 -19.35 -8.25 -11.82
CA HIS A 230 -20.13 -7.76 -12.95
C HIS A 230 -19.42 -8.01 -14.29
N ASP A 231 -18.19 -7.51 -14.46
CA ASP A 231 -17.42 -7.62 -15.69
C ASP A 231 -16.30 -8.67 -15.55
N PHE A 232 -15.88 -8.94 -14.32
CA PHE A 232 -15.03 -10.06 -13.92
C PHE A 232 -15.45 -10.58 -12.56
N ASP A 233 -15.17 -11.86 -12.32
CA ASP A 233 -15.54 -12.53 -11.08
C ASP A 233 -14.47 -13.50 -10.61
N PHE A 234 -14.59 -13.94 -9.36
CA PHE A 234 -13.73 -14.95 -8.77
C PHE A 234 -14.49 -15.81 -7.78
N SER A 235 -14.13 -17.08 -7.69
CA SER A 235 -14.68 -18.01 -6.72
C SER A 235 -13.61 -18.98 -6.24
N LEU A 236 -13.76 -19.43 -4.98
CA LEU A 236 -12.95 -20.54 -4.47
C LEU A 236 -13.29 -21.82 -5.24
N ASP A 237 -12.26 -22.58 -5.60
CA ASP A 237 -12.39 -23.92 -6.19
C ASP A 237 -11.60 -24.92 -5.33
N GLY A 238 -12.30 -25.47 -4.34
CA GLY A 238 -11.67 -26.29 -3.31
C GLY A 238 -10.92 -25.48 -2.24
N VAL A 239 -9.88 -26.06 -1.65
CA VAL A 239 -9.15 -25.49 -0.51
C VAL A 239 -7.92 -24.69 -0.97
N ASP A 240 -7.28 -25.12 -2.06
CA ASP A 240 -5.96 -24.63 -2.49
C ASP A 240 -5.99 -23.85 -3.80
N SER A 241 -7.17 -23.70 -4.41
CA SER A 241 -7.32 -23.04 -5.71
C SER A 241 -8.54 -22.12 -5.77
N TRP A 242 -8.50 -21.22 -6.74
CA TRP A 242 -9.60 -20.32 -7.06
C TRP A 242 -9.68 -20.11 -8.58
N GLN A 243 -10.85 -19.77 -9.05
CA GLN A 243 -11.11 -19.47 -10.45
C GLN A 243 -11.31 -17.96 -10.62
N TYR A 244 -10.64 -17.38 -11.61
CA TYR A 244 -10.94 -16.05 -12.16
C TYR A 244 -11.68 -16.20 -13.47
N SER A 245 -12.66 -15.34 -13.74
CA SER A 245 -13.40 -15.29 -15.00
C SER A 245 -13.70 -13.86 -15.44
N ALA A 246 -13.60 -13.61 -16.75
CA ALA A 246 -13.97 -12.34 -17.39
C ALA A 246 -14.37 -12.59 -18.84
N GLY A 247 -15.65 -12.55 -19.16
CA GLY A 247 -16.18 -12.96 -20.48
C GLY A 247 -15.81 -14.40 -20.82
N GLU A 248 -15.06 -14.61 -21.89
CA GLU A 248 -14.57 -15.95 -22.31
C GLU A 248 -13.25 -16.36 -21.64
N VAL A 249 -12.58 -15.43 -20.94
CA VAL A 249 -11.30 -15.70 -20.27
C VAL A 249 -11.58 -16.37 -18.92
N THR A 250 -10.89 -17.46 -18.66
CA THR A 250 -10.93 -18.18 -17.38
C THR A 250 -9.53 -18.66 -17.01
N TYR A 251 -9.12 -18.39 -15.75
CA TYR A 251 -7.90 -18.91 -15.18
C TYR A 251 -8.21 -19.73 -13.92
N GLN A 252 -7.62 -20.92 -13.84
CA GLN A 252 -7.59 -21.73 -12.63
C GLN A 252 -6.27 -21.48 -11.92
N LEU A 253 -6.30 -20.86 -10.75
CA LEU A 253 -5.12 -20.33 -10.08
C LEU A 253 -4.99 -20.87 -8.64
N PRO A 254 -3.78 -21.04 -8.12
CA PRO A 254 -3.57 -21.35 -6.71
C PRO A 254 -3.94 -20.15 -5.83
N ILE A 255 -4.39 -20.42 -4.60
CA ILE A 255 -4.63 -19.37 -3.60
C ILE A 255 -3.36 -18.54 -3.42
N PRO A 256 -3.46 -17.20 -3.41
CA PRO A 256 -2.29 -16.34 -3.19
C PRO A 256 -1.57 -16.67 -1.87
N ALA A 257 -0.24 -16.65 -1.91
CA ALA A 257 0.59 -16.83 -0.70
C ALA A 257 0.37 -15.71 0.33
N LEU A 258 -0.05 -14.51 -0.12
CA LEU A 258 -0.56 -13.46 0.78
C LEU A 258 -1.87 -13.93 1.41
N LYS A 259 -1.86 -14.04 2.74
CA LYS A 259 -3.03 -14.49 3.51
C LYS A 259 -3.97 -13.33 3.80
N GLY A 260 -5.28 -13.63 3.83
CA GLY A 260 -6.31 -12.69 4.25
C GLY A 260 -7.55 -12.68 3.38
N ALA A 261 -8.68 -12.31 3.98
CA ALA A 261 -10.02 -12.40 3.38
C ALA A 261 -10.17 -11.63 2.05
N TYR A 262 -9.45 -10.50 1.90
CA TYR A 262 -9.53 -9.68 0.68
C TYR A 262 -8.44 -9.98 -0.36
N GLN A 263 -7.55 -10.94 -0.11
CA GLN A 263 -6.42 -11.18 -1.03
C GLN A 263 -6.87 -11.80 -2.36
N LEU A 264 -7.96 -12.57 -2.38
CA LEU A 264 -8.55 -13.05 -3.63
C LEU A 264 -9.11 -11.89 -4.47
N ASN A 265 -9.78 -10.93 -3.83
CA ASN A 265 -10.27 -9.74 -4.52
C ASN A 265 -9.11 -8.90 -5.09
N ASN A 266 -8.05 -8.71 -4.30
CA ASN A 266 -6.83 -8.00 -4.76
C ASN A 266 -6.18 -8.74 -5.93
N ALA A 267 -6.12 -10.07 -5.87
CA ALA A 267 -5.61 -10.93 -6.94
C ALA A 267 -6.48 -10.84 -8.21
N ALA A 268 -7.81 -10.87 -8.06
CA ALA A 268 -8.73 -10.72 -9.17
C ALA A 268 -8.58 -9.36 -9.86
N CYS A 269 -8.37 -8.27 -9.09
CA CYS A 269 -8.05 -6.95 -9.66
C CYS A 269 -6.72 -6.95 -10.42
N ALA A 270 -5.67 -7.58 -9.87
CA ALA A 270 -4.37 -7.70 -10.54
C ALA A 270 -4.47 -8.52 -11.83
N VAL A 271 -5.16 -9.66 -11.81
CA VAL A 271 -5.39 -10.53 -12.99
C VAL A 271 -6.23 -9.79 -14.04
N SER A 272 -7.27 -9.03 -13.64
CA SER A 272 -8.08 -8.21 -14.56
C SER A 272 -7.25 -7.12 -15.25
N ALA A 273 -6.29 -6.52 -14.55
CA ALA A 273 -5.35 -5.57 -15.14
C ALA A 273 -4.39 -6.25 -16.13
N VAL A 274 -3.83 -7.40 -15.76
CA VAL A 274 -2.96 -8.21 -16.64
C VAL A 274 -3.72 -8.62 -17.89
N ASP A 275 -4.94 -9.15 -17.76
CA ASP A 275 -5.80 -9.53 -18.88
C ASP A 275 -6.08 -8.32 -19.81
N SER A 276 -6.35 -7.16 -19.24
CA SER A 276 -6.60 -5.92 -19.99
C SER A 276 -5.36 -5.40 -20.75
N LEU A 277 -4.16 -5.79 -20.34
CA LEU A 277 -2.89 -5.38 -20.94
C LEU A 277 -2.20 -6.47 -21.79
N GLN A 278 -2.86 -7.61 -22.05
CA GLN A 278 -2.28 -8.74 -22.78
C GLN A 278 -1.70 -8.38 -24.16
N SER A 279 -2.30 -7.44 -24.85
CA SER A 279 -1.80 -6.99 -26.15
C SER A 279 -0.51 -6.14 -26.05
N ARG A 280 -0.24 -5.57 -24.89
CA ARG A 280 0.89 -4.67 -24.64
C ARG A 280 2.00 -5.34 -23.84
N LEU A 281 1.63 -6.11 -22.83
CA LEU A 281 2.51 -6.86 -21.93
C LEU A 281 1.99 -8.31 -21.84
N PRO A 282 2.28 -9.19 -22.84
CA PRO A 282 1.85 -10.57 -22.82
C PRO A 282 2.33 -11.33 -21.60
N VAL A 283 1.41 -12.02 -20.92
CA VAL A 283 1.66 -12.84 -19.74
C VAL A 283 0.92 -14.18 -19.89
N THR A 284 1.58 -15.30 -19.60
CA THR A 284 0.94 -16.62 -19.64
C THR A 284 0.26 -16.95 -18.30
N SER A 285 -0.68 -17.91 -18.31
CA SER A 285 -1.29 -18.42 -17.07
C SER A 285 -0.23 -18.96 -16.10
N ALA A 286 0.82 -19.61 -16.60
CA ALA A 286 1.91 -20.13 -15.77
C ALA A 286 2.66 -19.03 -15.01
N HIS A 287 2.85 -17.83 -15.60
CA HIS A 287 3.45 -16.70 -14.90
C HIS A 287 2.54 -16.21 -13.76
N ILE A 288 1.22 -16.15 -13.98
CA ILE A 288 0.23 -15.77 -12.97
C ILE A 288 0.19 -16.79 -11.84
N GLU A 289 0.12 -18.10 -12.15
CA GLU A 289 0.12 -19.18 -11.17
C GLU A 289 1.37 -19.15 -10.29
N SER A 290 2.54 -19.02 -10.90
CA SER A 290 3.82 -18.93 -10.20
C SER A 290 3.84 -17.68 -9.29
N ALA A 291 3.32 -16.56 -9.77
CA ALA A 291 3.24 -15.32 -8.99
C ALA A 291 2.34 -15.47 -7.76
N MET A 292 1.18 -16.09 -7.90
CA MET A 292 0.28 -16.32 -6.77
C MET A 292 0.93 -17.14 -5.65
N ARG A 293 1.77 -18.13 -6.00
CA ARG A 293 2.52 -18.95 -5.03
C ARG A 293 3.67 -18.21 -4.35
N GLN A 294 4.26 -17.20 -4.99
CA GLN A 294 5.51 -16.56 -4.58
C GLN A 294 5.33 -15.15 -4.00
N VAL A 295 4.16 -14.54 -4.22
CA VAL A 295 3.93 -13.16 -3.77
C VAL A 295 4.07 -13.04 -2.25
N SER A 296 4.81 -12.03 -1.83
CA SER A 296 5.01 -11.70 -0.42
C SER A 296 4.93 -10.19 -0.22
N LEU A 297 4.43 -9.78 0.94
CA LEU A 297 4.39 -8.38 1.36
C LEU A 297 4.41 -8.33 2.88
N ALA A 298 5.36 -7.59 3.43
CA ALA A 298 5.52 -7.46 4.87
C ALA A 298 4.31 -6.74 5.50
N GLY A 299 3.95 -7.18 6.72
CA GLY A 299 2.89 -6.55 7.51
C GLY A 299 1.47 -6.76 6.98
N ARG A 300 1.20 -7.82 6.22
CA ARG A 300 -0.14 -8.20 5.73
C ARG A 300 -0.48 -9.60 6.20
N PHE A 301 -1.02 -9.70 7.41
CA PHE A 301 -1.28 -10.97 8.11
C PHE A 301 -0.08 -11.91 8.02
N GLN A 302 1.09 -11.32 8.17
CA GLN A 302 2.38 -11.99 7.99
C GLN A 302 2.72 -12.81 9.23
N THR A 303 2.99 -14.11 9.05
CA THR A 303 3.61 -14.92 10.09
C THR A 303 5.11 -14.58 10.15
N ALA A 304 5.53 -13.88 11.21
CA ALA A 304 6.93 -13.50 11.42
C ALA A 304 7.71 -14.55 12.19
N SER A 305 7.05 -15.30 13.07
CA SER A 305 7.61 -16.42 13.83
C SER A 305 6.55 -17.50 14.06
N THR A 306 6.96 -18.74 14.21
CA THR A 306 6.09 -19.86 14.55
C THR A 306 6.22 -20.33 15.98
N SER A 307 7.26 -19.88 16.71
CA SER A 307 7.49 -20.20 18.13
C SER A 307 8.18 -19.04 18.84
N PRO A 308 7.44 -18.19 19.57
CA PRO A 308 5.96 -18.12 19.62
C PRO A 308 5.36 -17.78 18.27
N HIS A 309 4.06 -18.11 18.06
CA HIS A 309 3.38 -17.75 16.82
C HIS A 309 3.09 -16.25 16.79
N VAL A 310 3.77 -15.51 15.91
CA VAL A 310 3.67 -14.05 15.79
C VAL A 310 3.11 -13.67 14.43
N ILE A 311 2.04 -12.87 14.43
CA ILE A 311 1.38 -12.30 13.25
C ILE A 311 1.58 -10.79 13.25
N LEU A 312 2.04 -10.25 12.13
CA LEU A 312 2.19 -8.80 11.90
C LEU A 312 1.14 -8.33 10.90
N ASP A 313 0.37 -7.30 11.26
CA ASP A 313 -0.62 -6.69 10.36
C ASP A 313 -0.71 -5.18 10.55
N VAL A 314 -0.64 -4.41 9.47
CA VAL A 314 -0.70 -2.94 9.52
C VAL A 314 -2.14 -2.38 9.48
N ALA A 315 -3.16 -3.17 9.77
CA ALA A 315 -4.54 -2.70 9.86
C ALA A 315 -4.65 -1.52 10.83
N HIS A 316 -5.18 -0.38 10.33
CA HIS A 316 -5.26 0.88 11.06
C HIS A 316 -6.52 1.69 10.77
N ASN A 317 -7.51 1.07 10.13
CA ASN A 317 -8.84 1.63 9.92
C ASN A 317 -9.90 0.53 10.09
N PRO A 318 -11.19 0.87 10.31
CA PRO A 318 -12.23 -0.13 10.58
C PRO A 318 -12.42 -1.17 9.48
N HIS A 319 -12.23 -0.80 8.21
CA HIS A 319 -12.34 -1.73 7.09
C HIS A 319 -11.23 -2.80 7.12
N ALA A 320 -9.98 -2.39 7.31
CA ALA A 320 -8.85 -3.32 7.45
C ALA A 320 -8.99 -4.17 8.74
N ALA A 321 -9.48 -3.58 9.83
CA ALA A 321 -9.71 -4.28 11.09
C ALA A 321 -10.78 -5.37 10.98
N ARG A 322 -11.86 -5.15 10.22
CA ARG A 322 -12.85 -6.20 9.91
C ARG A 322 -12.23 -7.38 9.14
N ALA A 323 -11.35 -7.10 8.18
CA ALA A 323 -10.61 -8.14 7.47
C ALA A 323 -9.69 -8.93 8.42
N LEU A 324 -8.97 -8.20 9.29
CA LEU A 324 -8.10 -8.79 10.30
C LEU A 324 -8.89 -9.70 11.24
N ALA A 325 -10.07 -9.29 11.72
CA ALA A 325 -10.95 -10.10 12.56
C ALA A 325 -11.35 -11.42 11.87
N VAL A 326 -11.75 -11.37 10.59
CA VAL A 326 -12.07 -12.60 9.81
C VAL A 326 -10.86 -13.54 9.74
N ASN A 327 -9.66 -13.02 9.52
CA ASN A 327 -8.43 -13.81 9.45
C ASN A 327 -8.06 -14.43 10.80
N LEU A 328 -8.22 -13.68 11.89
CA LEU A 328 -7.98 -14.16 13.25
C LEU A 328 -8.94 -15.29 13.62
N ASN A 329 -10.23 -15.10 13.32
CA ASN A 329 -11.26 -16.11 13.56
C ASN A 329 -10.95 -17.40 12.80
N ALA A 330 -10.64 -17.31 11.49
CA ALA A 330 -10.28 -18.46 10.66
C ALA A 330 -9.01 -19.18 11.12
N SER A 331 -8.10 -18.49 11.82
CA SER A 331 -6.84 -19.04 12.35
C SER A 331 -6.89 -19.37 13.83
N ARG A 332 -8.05 -19.30 14.47
CA ARG A 332 -8.20 -19.54 15.93
C ARG A 332 -7.90 -20.99 16.28
N THR A 333 -7.07 -21.19 17.28
CA THR A 333 -6.79 -22.50 17.87
C THR A 333 -7.73 -22.75 19.05
N PRO A 334 -8.29 -23.96 19.22
CA PRO A 334 -9.30 -24.21 20.27
C PRO A 334 -8.85 -23.96 21.70
N GLN A 335 -7.55 -24.02 21.97
CA GLN A 335 -6.95 -23.89 23.32
C GLN A 335 -5.99 -22.71 23.45
N GLY A 336 -5.77 -21.95 22.37
CA GLY A 336 -4.84 -20.82 22.35
C GLY A 336 -5.55 -19.48 22.56
N GLN A 337 -4.84 -18.51 23.15
CA GLN A 337 -5.25 -17.13 23.29
C GLN A 337 -4.62 -16.27 22.19
N THR A 338 -5.32 -15.20 21.81
CA THR A 338 -4.76 -14.14 20.97
C THR A 338 -4.34 -12.98 21.89
N VAL A 339 -3.05 -12.72 21.99
CA VAL A 339 -2.46 -11.57 22.69
C VAL A 339 -2.15 -10.49 21.67
N ALA A 340 -2.80 -9.34 21.76
CA ALA A 340 -2.64 -8.25 20.81
C ALA A 340 -1.65 -7.19 21.35
N VAL A 341 -0.55 -6.99 20.68
CA VAL A 341 0.32 -5.80 20.82
C VAL A 341 -0.27 -4.71 19.94
N PHE A 342 -0.86 -3.71 20.56
CA PHE A 342 -1.71 -2.71 19.92
C PHE A 342 -1.23 -1.29 20.17
N ALA A 343 -0.98 -0.54 19.09
CA ALA A 343 -0.72 0.89 19.14
C ALA A 343 -1.18 1.56 17.85
N MET A 344 -1.78 2.75 17.94
CA MET A 344 -2.36 3.48 16.81
C MET A 344 -1.99 4.96 16.81
N LEU A 345 -2.16 5.59 15.66
CA LEU A 345 -2.10 7.04 15.53
C LEU A 345 -3.44 7.67 16.00
N ALA A 346 -3.36 8.81 16.67
CA ALA A 346 -4.51 9.50 17.29
C ALA A 346 -5.51 10.06 16.26
N ASP A 347 -5.06 10.32 15.04
CA ASP A 347 -5.88 10.82 13.92
C ASP A 347 -6.71 9.73 13.22
N LYS A 348 -6.64 8.48 13.68
CA LYS A 348 -7.37 7.35 13.10
C LYS A 348 -8.65 7.02 13.90
N ASP A 349 -9.58 6.33 13.26
CA ASP A 349 -10.79 5.82 13.93
C ASP A 349 -10.46 4.61 14.81
N ILE A 350 -9.89 4.89 15.99
CA ILE A 350 -9.47 3.90 16.97
C ILE A 350 -10.69 3.11 17.49
N GLN A 351 -11.81 3.79 17.74
CA GLN A 351 -13.03 3.15 18.23
C GLN A 351 -13.55 2.11 17.25
N GLY A 352 -13.64 2.49 15.96
CA GLY A 352 -14.07 1.56 14.91
C GLY A 352 -13.11 0.37 14.71
N VAL A 353 -11.79 0.57 14.89
CA VAL A 353 -10.81 -0.52 14.85
C VAL A 353 -10.99 -1.49 16.01
N VAL A 354 -11.05 -0.97 17.26
CA VAL A 354 -11.25 -1.82 18.46
C VAL A 354 -12.58 -2.57 18.38
N GLN A 355 -13.67 -1.89 17.97
CA GLN A 355 -14.98 -2.52 17.80
C GLN A 355 -14.96 -3.68 16.82
N ALA A 356 -14.15 -3.58 15.75
CA ALA A 356 -14.07 -4.61 14.71
C ALA A 356 -13.34 -5.88 15.16
N VAL A 357 -12.36 -5.77 16.06
CA VAL A 357 -11.48 -6.91 16.43
C VAL A 357 -11.65 -7.43 17.85
N LYS A 358 -12.44 -6.74 18.69
CA LYS A 358 -12.52 -7.02 20.14
C LYS A 358 -12.86 -8.46 20.50
N ASP A 359 -13.68 -9.11 19.69
CA ASP A 359 -14.16 -10.48 19.94
C ASP A 359 -13.11 -11.56 19.57
N GLU A 360 -12.04 -11.16 18.88
CA GLU A 360 -10.95 -12.04 18.46
C GLU A 360 -9.68 -11.90 19.33
N ILE A 361 -9.69 -10.99 20.31
CA ILE A 361 -8.54 -10.69 21.18
C ILE A 361 -8.87 -11.05 22.62
N ASP A 362 -8.07 -11.92 23.21
CA ASP A 362 -8.25 -12.39 24.59
C ASP A 362 -7.49 -11.51 25.61
N LEU A 363 -6.36 -10.90 25.18
CA LEU A 363 -5.52 -10.05 26.04
C LEU A 363 -4.89 -8.92 25.23
N TRP A 364 -5.03 -7.70 25.70
CA TRP A 364 -4.50 -6.50 25.03
C TRP A 364 -3.21 -6.02 25.71
N TYR A 365 -2.15 -5.89 24.93
CA TYR A 365 -0.90 -5.24 25.30
C TYR A 365 -0.83 -3.91 24.59
N ILE A 366 -1.31 -2.87 25.27
CA ILE A 366 -1.56 -1.54 24.70
C ILE A 366 -0.31 -0.69 24.89
N ALA A 367 0.17 -0.10 23.81
CA ALA A 367 1.40 0.70 23.83
C ALA A 367 1.19 2.09 23.22
N GLY A 368 1.96 3.07 23.66
CA GLY A 368 2.04 4.38 23.02
C GLY A 368 2.94 4.36 21.79
N ILE A 369 2.72 5.33 20.88
CA ILE A 369 3.64 5.63 19.77
C ILE A 369 4.33 6.96 20.07
N ASP A 370 5.65 6.93 20.20
CA ASP A 370 6.47 8.15 20.39
C ASP A 370 6.61 8.92 19.06
N ASN A 371 5.53 9.59 18.69
CA ASN A 371 5.41 10.43 17.52
C ASN A 371 4.36 11.51 17.78
N VAL A 372 4.49 12.68 17.14
CA VAL A 372 3.52 13.80 17.26
C VAL A 372 2.07 13.38 16.96
N ARG A 373 1.88 12.38 16.09
CA ARG A 373 0.57 11.80 15.73
C ARG A 373 0.21 10.56 16.54
N GLY A 374 1.08 10.08 17.42
CA GLY A 374 0.85 8.87 18.19
C GLY A 374 -0.21 9.07 19.28
N ALA A 375 -1.10 8.07 19.45
CA ALA A 375 -1.94 8.00 20.64
C ALA A 375 -1.11 7.45 21.82
N SER A 376 -1.38 7.93 23.02
CA SER A 376 -0.79 7.40 24.24
C SER A 376 -1.40 6.05 24.63
N ALA A 377 -0.69 5.27 25.44
CA ALA A 377 -1.21 3.99 25.93
C ALA A 377 -2.47 4.19 26.80
N GLU A 378 -2.53 5.29 27.55
CA GLU A 378 -3.68 5.65 28.41
C GLU A 378 -4.93 5.97 27.60
N GLU A 379 -4.80 6.77 26.53
CA GLU A 379 -5.91 7.08 25.62
C GLU A 379 -6.44 5.80 24.95
N LEU A 380 -5.55 4.94 24.45
CA LEU A 380 -5.95 3.67 23.83
C LEU A 380 -6.62 2.73 24.85
N ALA A 381 -6.10 2.64 26.09
CA ALA A 381 -6.66 1.81 27.14
C ALA A 381 -8.07 2.29 27.55
N ALA A 382 -8.30 3.60 27.60
CA ALA A 382 -9.61 4.17 27.86
C ALA A 382 -10.63 3.75 26.79
N ILE A 383 -10.26 3.84 25.50
CA ILE A 383 -11.12 3.43 24.38
C ILE A 383 -11.39 1.93 24.40
N VAL A 384 -10.37 1.09 24.65
CA VAL A 384 -10.55 -0.37 24.77
C VAL A 384 -11.49 -0.71 25.93
N SER A 385 -11.35 -0.05 27.09
CA SER A 385 -12.24 -0.24 28.24
C SER A 385 -13.68 0.15 27.97
N GLU A 386 -13.91 1.22 27.21
CA GLU A 386 -15.24 1.67 26.83
C GLU A 386 -15.93 0.68 25.88
N ILE A 387 -15.22 0.23 24.83
CA ILE A 387 -15.79 -0.59 23.75
C ILE A 387 -15.83 -2.08 24.10
N ALA A 388 -14.89 -2.54 24.92
CA ALA A 388 -14.76 -3.92 25.38
C ALA A 388 -14.64 -3.97 26.93
N PRO A 389 -15.72 -3.73 27.70
CA PRO A 389 -15.66 -3.57 29.17
C PRO A 389 -15.09 -4.79 29.92
N HIS A 390 -15.08 -5.95 29.29
CA HIS A 390 -14.53 -7.19 29.88
C HIS A 390 -13.13 -7.53 29.35
N ALA A 391 -12.54 -6.70 28.49
CA ALA A 391 -11.21 -6.92 27.97
C ALA A 391 -10.17 -6.85 29.09
N LYS A 392 -9.26 -7.82 29.06
CA LYS A 392 -8.07 -7.77 29.91
C LYS A 392 -6.98 -7.03 29.16
N PHE A 393 -6.31 -6.09 29.82
CA PHE A 393 -5.21 -5.36 29.19
C PHE A 393 -4.07 -5.03 30.15
N LYS A 394 -2.91 -4.79 29.58
CA LYS A 394 -1.71 -4.20 30.22
C LYS A 394 -1.26 -3.03 29.35
N THR A 395 -0.73 -1.98 29.98
CA THR A 395 -0.18 -0.81 29.27
C THR A 395 1.35 -0.82 29.29
N PHE A 396 1.95 -0.33 28.22
CA PHE A 396 3.40 -0.32 28.01
C PHE A 396 3.83 1.00 27.36
N GLN A 397 5.07 1.39 27.58
CA GLN A 397 5.63 2.62 27.03
C GLN A 397 5.66 2.61 25.50
N ASN A 398 6.04 1.49 24.87
CA ASN A 398 6.10 1.33 23.43
C ASN A 398 5.81 -0.12 22.99
N ALA A 399 5.58 -0.31 21.69
CA ALA A 399 5.21 -1.60 21.13
C ALA A 399 6.29 -2.67 21.27
N ASN A 400 7.57 -2.31 21.25
CA ASN A 400 8.66 -3.28 21.41
C ASN A 400 8.69 -3.88 22.83
N ILE A 401 8.53 -3.04 23.87
CA ILE A 401 8.42 -3.51 25.27
C ILE A 401 7.17 -4.38 25.45
N ALA A 402 6.03 -3.98 24.87
CA ALA A 402 4.81 -4.77 24.89
C ALA A 402 5.00 -6.13 24.22
N TYR A 403 5.68 -6.19 23.10
CA TYR A 403 6.00 -7.41 22.37
C TYR A 403 6.94 -8.34 23.16
N GLN A 404 8.01 -7.80 23.74
CA GLN A 404 8.93 -8.58 24.56
C GLN A 404 8.21 -9.21 25.76
N GLN A 405 7.31 -8.45 26.41
CA GLN A 405 6.49 -8.99 27.50
C GLN A 405 5.50 -10.05 27.01
N ALA A 406 4.89 -9.85 25.84
CA ALA A 406 4.00 -10.84 25.23
C ALA A 406 4.74 -12.16 24.98
N CYS A 407 5.97 -12.12 24.46
CA CYS A 407 6.79 -13.32 24.24
C CYS A 407 7.10 -14.10 25.55
N ILE A 408 7.12 -13.42 26.70
CA ILE A 408 7.33 -14.06 28.00
C ILE A 408 6.03 -14.69 28.52
N ASP A 409 4.90 -14.04 28.28
CA ASP A 409 3.61 -14.39 28.89
C ASP A 409 2.82 -15.44 28.08
N VAL A 410 3.09 -15.60 26.77
CA VAL A 410 2.36 -16.56 25.92
C VAL A 410 2.82 -18.00 26.10
N GLY A 411 1.86 -18.93 26.01
CA GLY A 411 2.10 -20.36 25.96
C GLY A 411 2.27 -20.89 24.53
N GLU A 412 2.52 -22.18 24.41
CA GLU A 412 2.82 -22.84 23.13
C GLU A 412 1.69 -22.76 22.09
N ASN A 413 0.43 -22.71 22.55
CA ASN A 413 -0.76 -22.65 21.68
C ASN A 413 -1.26 -21.24 21.41
N ASP A 414 -0.66 -20.23 22.07
CA ASP A 414 -1.07 -18.83 21.95
C ASP A 414 -0.48 -18.18 20.71
N LYS A 415 -1.09 -17.09 20.29
CA LYS A 415 -0.56 -16.25 19.21
C LYS A 415 -0.40 -14.80 19.67
N ILE A 416 0.64 -14.16 19.19
CA ILE A 416 0.85 -12.72 19.33
C ILE A 416 0.45 -12.06 18.04
N LEU A 417 -0.50 -11.12 18.10
CA LEU A 417 -0.85 -10.24 17.01
C LEU A 417 -0.22 -8.87 17.26
N VAL A 418 0.55 -8.35 16.31
CA VAL A 418 1.08 -6.98 16.34
C VAL A 418 0.36 -6.17 15.30
N PHE A 419 -0.41 -5.13 15.70
CA PHE A 419 -1.21 -4.37 14.75
C PHE A 419 -1.54 -2.93 15.22
N GLY A 420 -2.19 -2.18 14.34
CA GLY A 420 -2.77 -0.86 14.59
C GLY A 420 -2.08 0.28 13.84
N SER A 421 -0.84 0.12 13.39
CA SER A 421 -0.16 1.09 12.53
C SER A 421 1.09 0.49 11.87
N PHE A 422 1.57 1.15 10.81
CA PHE A 422 2.88 0.84 10.25
C PHE A 422 4.01 1.02 11.29
N TYR A 423 3.93 2.05 12.12
CA TYR A 423 4.92 2.31 13.19
C TYR A 423 4.98 1.17 14.20
N THR A 424 3.83 0.64 14.62
CA THR A 424 3.72 -0.48 15.57
C THR A 424 4.38 -1.74 15.02
N VAL A 425 4.04 -2.08 13.77
CA VAL A 425 4.60 -3.25 13.09
C VAL A 425 6.11 -3.07 12.86
N ALA A 426 6.53 -1.92 12.35
CA ALA A 426 7.93 -1.60 12.10
C ALA A 426 8.80 -1.71 13.36
N SER A 427 8.31 -1.18 14.50
CA SER A 427 9.01 -1.25 15.79
C SER A 427 9.31 -2.68 16.21
N VAL A 428 8.33 -3.59 16.02
CA VAL A 428 8.49 -5.00 16.40
C VAL A 428 9.28 -5.79 15.35
N MET A 429 9.16 -5.46 14.07
CA MET A 429 9.92 -6.13 12.99
C MET A 429 11.45 -6.02 13.16
N GLN A 430 11.94 -4.99 13.83
CA GLN A 430 13.37 -4.86 14.15
C GLN A 430 13.89 -5.94 15.13
N SER A 431 12.98 -6.71 15.74
CA SER A 431 13.32 -7.79 16.68
C SER A 431 13.51 -9.16 15.99
N PHE A 432 13.24 -9.25 14.68
CA PHE A 432 13.44 -10.44 13.83
C PHE A 432 14.62 -10.24 12.88
#